data_04cf133cf3af131a1b297fcdd5b249b3
#
_entry.id   04cf133cf3af131a1b297fcdd5b249b3
#
_cell.length_a   1.000
_cell.length_b   1.000
_cell.length_c   1.000
_cell.angle_alpha   90.00
_cell.angle_beta   90.00
_cell.angle_gamma   90.00
#
_symmetry.space_group_name_H-M   'P 1'
#
loop_
_entity.id
_entity.type
_entity.pdbx_description
1 polymer ?
#
loop_
_entity_poly.entity_id
_entity_poly.type
_entity_poly.pdbx_seq_one_letter_code
_entity_poly.pdbx_strand_id
1 'polypeptide(L)'
;FPTDLGVLADFEYKAWRSSDDGYNGADGFSVFLFNGNVTEAEFKLGGYGGSLGYATYNNPAGTTGLSGGYIGVGFDEYGNFARANENRNGGTNVEVPNSVVLRGPTSATYNLSNPYFAHTPLGDRTGTLAQIRNRNEIDYNTITPTRPTDNQFYRRFQLDVHRVGADYQVKVKWRKQG
;
A
#
# COMPACT_ATOMS: atom_id res chain seq x y z
N PHE A 1 20.24 -2.14 7.62
CA PHE A 1 20.70 -0.86 8.18
C PHE A 1 20.47 -0.84 9.69
N PRO A 2 21.22 -0.02 10.44
CA PRO A 2 21.02 0.12 11.89
C PRO A 2 19.63 0.70 12.18
N THR A 3 18.83 -0.01 12.97
CA THR A 3 17.45 0.36 13.28
C THR A 3 17.34 1.53 14.26
N ASP A 4 18.40 1.83 14.97
CA ASP A 4 18.50 2.95 15.91
C ASP A 4 18.58 4.33 15.24
N LEU A 5 19.01 4.38 13.97
CA LEU A 5 19.07 5.61 13.17
C LEU A 5 17.78 5.89 12.39
N GLY A 6 16.88 4.90 12.30
CA GLY A 6 15.66 5.01 11.53
C GLY A 6 15.85 4.85 10.01
N VAL A 7 14.78 5.04 9.28
CA VAL A 7 14.71 4.99 7.80
C VAL A 7 13.94 6.18 7.29
N LEU A 8 14.51 6.89 6.33
CA LEU A 8 13.79 7.88 5.54
C LEU A 8 13.82 7.46 4.07
N ALA A 9 12.64 7.16 3.52
CA ALA A 9 12.45 6.99 2.09
C ALA A 9 11.68 8.20 1.55
N ASP A 10 12.21 8.85 0.52
CA ASP A 10 11.60 10.02 -0.12
C ASP A 10 11.80 9.89 -1.62
N PHE A 11 10.72 9.78 -2.37
CA PHE A 11 10.78 9.65 -3.82
C PHE A 11 9.52 10.17 -4.51
N GLU A 12 9.67 10.47 -5.78
CA GLU A 12 8.58 10.81 -6.67
C GLU A 12 8.23 9.62 -7.56
N TYR A 13 6.95 9.46 -7.85
CA TYR A 13 6.48 8.41 -8.73
C TYR A 13 5.42 8.93 -9.70
N LYS A 14 5.21 8.15 -10.75
CA LYS A 14 4.09 8.29 -11.67
C LYS A 14 3.39 6.95 -11.80
N ALA A 15 2.08 6.94 -11.62
CA ALA A 15 1.23 5.81 -11.93
C ALA A 15 0.23 6.22 -13.00
N TRP A 16 0.07 5.40 -14.02
CA TRP A 16 -0.87 5.66 -15.12
C TRP A 16 -1.36 4.35 -15.71
N ARG A 17 -2.46 4.42 -16.44
CA ARG A 17 -3.05 3.28 -17.12
C ARG A 17 -2.73 3.29 -18.61
N SER A 18 -2.29 2.16 -19.16
CA SER A 18 -2.04 2.00 -20.61
C SER A 18 -3.27 1.50 -21.36
N SER A 19 -4.27 0.95 -20.68
CA SER A 19 -5.50 0.42 -21.24
C SER A 19 -6.65 0.57 -20.25
N ASP A 20 -7.88 0.49 -20.76
CA ASP A 20 -9.07 0.41 -19.91
C ASP A 20 -9.28 -1.04 -19.48
N ASP A 21 -9.26 -1.29 -18.20
CA ASP A 21 -9.50 -2.61 -17.57
C ASP A 21 -10.93 -2.73 -16.98
N GLY A 22 -11.73 -1.68 -17.10
CA GLY A 22 -13.07 -1.62 -16.55
C GLY A 22 -13.15 -1.37 -15.03
N TYR A 23 -12.01 -1.26 -14.33
CA TYR A 23 -11.97 -1.05 -12.88
C TYR A 23 -11.70 0.40 -12.46
N ASN A 24 -11.43 1.28 -13.42
CA ASN A 24 -11.10 2.70 -13.19
C ASN A 24 -9.83 2.89 -12.33
N GLY A 25 -8.85 2.04 -12.55
CA GLY A 25 -7.66 1.92 -11.71
C GLY A 25 -7.84 0.87 -10.62
N ALA A 26 -6.91 -0.05 -10.56
CA ALA A 26 -6.78 -1.10 -9.55
C ALA A 26 -5.41 -1.79 -9.70
N ASP A 27 -4.96 -2.47 -8.72
CA ASP A 27 -5.42 -2.42 -7.31
C ASP A 27 -4.74 -1.28 -6.55
N GLY A 28 -3.63 -0.85 -7.04
CA GLY A 28 -2.65 0.06 -6.43
C GLY A 28 -1.27 -0.59 -6.30
N PHE A 29 -0.45 -0.10 -5.39
CA PHE A 29 0.87 -0.67 -5.10
C PHE A 29 1.24 -0.50 -3.63
N SER A 30 2.25 -1.20 -3.16
CA SER A 30 2.79 -1.04 -1.81
C SER A 30 4.28 -0.73 -1.79
N VAL A 31 4.68 0.03 -0.78
CA VAL A 31 6.08 0.22 -0.37
C VAL A 31 6.24 -0.44 0.98
N PHE A 32 7.27 -1.26 1.16
CA PHE A 32 7.41 -2.02 2.38
C PHE A 32 8.87 -2.12 2.86
N LEU A 33 9.02 -2.34 4.15
CA LEU A 33 10.26 -2.72 4.78
C LEU A 33 10.16 -4.17 5.25
N PHE A 34 11.21 -4.94 5.07
CA PHE A 34 11.28 -6.33 5.51
C PHE A 34 12.65 -6.69 6.06
N ASN A 35 12.74 -7.82 6.75
CA ASN A 35 13.96 -8.30 7.37
C ASN A 35 15.00 -8.66 6.29
N GLY A 36 16.12 -7.96 6.29
CA GLY A 36 17.22 -8.20 5.36
C GLY A 36 17.93 -9.55 5.52
N ASN A 37 17.63 -10.32 6.58
CA ASN A 37 18.12 -11.69 6.74
C ASN A 37 17.27 -12.73 6.00
N VAL A 38 16.12 -12.34 5.45
CA VAL A 38 15.34 -13.23 4.59
C VAL A 38 16.13 -13.52 3.33
N THR A 39 16.45 -14.78 3.11
CA THR A 39 17.20 -15.21 1.93
C THR A 39 16.31 -15.19 0.69
N GLU A 40 16.92 -15.19 -0.50
CA GLU A 40 16.19 -15.22 -1.77
C GLU A 40 15.26 -16.46 -1.85
N ALA A 41 15.69 -17.60 -1.33
CA ALA A 41 14.88 -18.82 -1.30
C ALA A 41 13.67 -18.76 -0.38
N GLU A 42 13.74 -17.93 0.66
CA GLU A 42 12.67 -17.73 1.65
C GLU A 42 11.76 -16.55 1.29
N PHE A 43 12.22 -15.66 0.42
CA PHE A 43 11.47 -14.46 0.05
C PHE A 43 10.21 -14.83 -0.74
N LYS A 44 9.07 -14.42 -0.21
CA LYS A 44 7.77 -14.56 -0.87
C LYS A 44 6.99 -13.28 -0.70
N LEU A 45 6.43 -12.80 -1.78
CA LEU A 45 5.44 -11.73 -1.73
C LEU A 45 4.19 -12.21 -1.01
N GLY A 46 3.45 -11.27 -0.45
CA GLY A 46 2.09 -11.49 0.03
C GLY A 46 1.11 -11.71 -1.12
N GLY A 47 -0.19 -11.67 -0.82
CA GLY A 47 -1.23 -11.87 -1.81
C GLY A 47 -1.25 -10.78 -2.89
N TYR A 48 -1.70 -11.17 -4.09
CA TYR A 48 -1.92 -10.24 -5.19
C TYR A 48 -3.24 -9.46 -5.01
N GLY A 49 -3.60 -8.66 -6.01
CA GLY A 49 -4.84 -7.90 -6.00
C GLY A 49 -4.88 -6.92 -4.83
N GLY A 50 -5.98 -6.84 -4.13
CA GLY A 50 -6.16 -5.95 -2.99
C GLY A 50 -5.22 -6.16 -1.82
N SER A 51 -4.38 -7.19 -1.83
CA SER A 51 -3.32 -7.39 -0.82
C SER A 51 -2.00 -6.74 -1.19
N LEU A 52 -1.88 -6.19 -2.40
CA LEU A 52 -0.78 -5.35 -2.90
C LEU A 52 0.62 -5.98 -2.73
N GLY A 53 0.73 -7.32 -2.75
CA GLY A 53 1.97 -8.04 -2.54
C GLY A 53 2.50 -8.02 -1.11
N TYR A 54 1.80 -7.40 -0.18
CA TYR A 54 2.22 -7.28 1.22
C TYR A 54 1.36 -8.12 2.19
N ALA A 55 0.06 -7.97 2.15
CA ALA A 55 -0.84 -8.61 3.11
C ALA A 55 -1.14 -10.09 2.76
N THR A 56 -1.73 -10.79 3.71
CA THR A 56 -2.26 -12.15 3.48
C THR A 56 -3.38 -12.16 2.45
N TYR A 57 -3.65 -13.34 1.88
CA TYR A 57 -4.73 -13.57 0.92
C TYR A 57 -5.25 -15.00 1.04
N ASN A 58 -6.53 -15.23 0.77
CA ASN A 58 -7.13 -16.55 0.88
C ASN A 58 -7.23 -17.35 -0.44
N ASN A 59 -6.76 -16.80 -1.53
CA ASN A 59 -6.77 -17.47 -2.83
C ASN A 59 -5.42 -17.30 -3.57
N PRO A 60 -4.58 -18.33 -3.67
CA PRO A 60 -4.81 -19.67 -3.11
C PRO A 60 -4.77 -19.68 -1.57
N ALA A 61 -5.49 -20.62 -1.00
CA ALA A 61 -5.54 -20.76 0.46
C ALA A 61 -4.13 -20.93 1.03
N GLY A 62 -3.85 -20.26 2.15
CA GLY A 62 -2.56 -20.33 2.81
C GLY A 62 -1.52 -19.33 2.28
N THR A 63 -1.88 -18.40 1.39
CA THR A 63 -0.98 -17.30 1.02
C THR A 63 -0.74 -16.45 2.25
N THR A 64 0.50 -16.46 2.73
CA THR A 64 0.95 -15.64 3.85
C THR A 64 1.24 -14.21 3.38
N GLY A 65 1.41 -13.27 4.31
CA GLY A 65 1.94 -11.96 3.97
C GLY A 65 3.42 -12.02 3.55
N LEU A 66 3.97 -10.86 3.19
CA LEU A 66 5.36 -10.71 2.78
C LEU A 66 6.31 -11.35 3.79
N SER A 67 7.24 -12.18 3.31
CA SER A 67 8.26 -12.81 4.17
C SER A 67 9.03 -11.78 4.97
N GLY A 68 9.02 -11.92 6.29
CA GLY A 68 9.75 -11.03 7.19
C GLY A 68 9.33 -9.56 7.11
N GLY A 69 8.12 -9.27 6.63
CA GLY A 69 7.63 -7.90 6.54
C GLY A 69 7.58 -7.21 7.90
N TYR A 70 8.06 -5.97 7.98
CA TYR A 70 7.95 -5.11 9.17
C TYR A 70 6.81 -4.13 9.05
N ILE A 71 6.65 -3.52 7.89
CA ILE A 71 5.64 -2.51 7.62
C ILE A 71 5.37 -2.44 6.13
N GLY A 72 4.10 -2.33 5.78
CA GLY A 72 3.63 -2.07 4.43
C GLY A 72 2.78 -0.81 4.36
N VAL A 73 3.13 0.07 3.46
CA VAL A 73 2.36 1.26 3.11
C VAL A 73 1.72 1.00 1.76
N GLY A 74 0.41 0.78 1.75
CA GLY A 74 -0.36 0.57 0.54
C GLY A 74 -0.92 1.87 0.00
N PHE A 75 -0.76 2.08 -1.30
CA PHE A 75 -1.45 3.08 -2.10
C PHE A 75 -2.61 2.37 -2.77
N ASP A 76 -3.74 2.36 -2.08
CA ASP A 76 -4.89 1.52 -2.37
C ASP A 76 -5.89 2.26 -3.27
N GLU A 77 -5.76 2.07 -4.58
CA GLU A 77 -6.66 2.70 -5.56
C GLU A 77 -8.07 2.14 -5.47
N TYR A 78 -8.16 0.81 -5.45
CA TYR A 78 -9.45 0.12 -5.44
C TYR A 78 -10.14 0.20 -4.08
N GLY A 79 -9.39 0.12 -2.98
CA GLY A 79 -9.90 0.23 -1.62
C GLY A 79 -9.94 -1.08 -0.84
N ASN A 80 -9.37 -2.15 -1.36
CA ASN A 80 -9.39 -3.47 -0.72
C ASN A 80 -8.28 -3.66 0.31
N PHE A 81 -7.16 -2.98 0.18
CA PHE A 81 -6.03 -3.16 1.10
C PHE A 81 -6.37 -2.72 2.53
N ALA A 82 -7.30 -1.76 2.68
CA ALA A 82 -7.82 -1.36 3.98
C ALA A 82 -8.82 -2.35 4.59
N ARG A 83 -9.43 -3.25 3.80
CA ARG A 83 -10.52 -4.13 4.27
C ARG A 83 -10.03 -5.33 5.06
N ALA A 84 -10.90 -5.77 6.00
CA ALA A 84 -10.76 -7.02 6.76
C ALA A 84 -11.39 -8.22 6.03
N ASN A 85 -11.17 -8.35 4.72
CA ASN A 85 -11.65 -9.48 3.93
C ASN A 85 -10.49 -10.30 3.37
N GLU A 86 -10.78 -11.42 2.72
CA GLU A 86 -9.80 -12.27 2.04
C GLU A 86 -8.61 -12.68 2.93
N ASN A 87 -8.88 -12.96 4.19
CA ASN A 87 -7.89 -13.32 5.20
C ASN A 87 -6.94 -12.19 5.65
N ARG A 88 -7.17 -10.97 5.27
CA ARG A 88 -6.40 -9.84 5.82
C ARG A 88 -6.74 -9.62 7.28
N ASN A 89 -5.71 -9.41 8.09
CA ASN A 89 -5.85 -9.26 9.54
C ASN A 89 -6.28 -7.84 9.92
N GLY A 90 -7.55 -7.72 10.29
CA GLY A 90 -8.16 -6.43 10.64
C GLY A 90 -8.34 -5.48 9.46
N GLY A 91 -9.02 -4.39 9.70
CA GLY A 91 -9.31 -3.37 8.71
C GLY A 91 -10.74 -2.86 8.75
N THR A 92 -11.14 -2.19 7.68
CA THR A 92 -12.48 -1.65 7.49
C THR A 92 -13.45 -2.73 7.01
N ASN A 93 -14.77 -2.51 7.21
CA ASN A 93 -15.81 -3.39 6.70
C ASN A 93 -16.18 -3.09 5.23
N VAL A 94 -15.72 -1.96 4.72
CA VAL A 94 -16.01 -1.48 3.36
C VAL A 94 -14.73 -1.12 2.63
N GLU A 95 -14.80 -1.03 1.33
CA GLU A 95 -13.70 -0.53 0.51
C GLU A 95 -13.45 0.96 0.77
N VAL A 96 -12.17 1.33 0.78
CA VAL A 96 -11.73 2.72 0.95
C VAL A 96 -10.82 3.12 -0.23
N PRO A 97 -11.41 3.33 -1.42
CA PRO A 97 -10.63 3.68 -2.60
C PRO A 97 -9.81 4.95 -2.43
N ASN A 98 -8.73 5.05 -3.18
CA ASN A 98 -7.81 6.19 -3.10
C ASN A 98 -7.39 6.50 -1.67
N SER A 99 -6.77 5.55 -1.01
CA SER A 99 -6.29 5.71 0.36
C SER A 99 -4.84 5.28 0.53
N VAL A 100 -4.17 5.90 1.48
CA VAL A 100 -2.88 5.41 2.00
C VAL A 100 -3.18 4.56 3.22
N VAL A 101 -2.74 3.31 3.20
CA VAL A 101 -3.05 2.31 4.24
C VAL A 101 -1.76 1.80 4.86
N LEU A 102 -1.75 1.67 6.16
CA LEU A 102 -0.63 1.14 6.92
C LEU A 102 -0.98 -0.23 7.49
N ARG A 103 -0.13 -1.23 7.19
CA ARG A 103 -0.19 -2.58 7.78
C ARG A 103 1.12 -2.94 8.45
N GLY A 104 1.00 -3.64 9.56
CA GLY A 104 2.11 -4.04 10.42
C GLY A 104 2.81 -5.32 9.98
N PRO A 105 3.62 -5.91 10.88
CA PRO A 105 4.55 -6.96 10.54
C PRO A 105 3.89 -8.29 10.19
N THR A 106 4.62 -9.08 9.40
CA THR A 106 4.40 -10.52 9.28
C THR A 106 5.17 -11.20 10.42
N SER A 107 4.47 -11.77 11.37
CA SER A 107 5.11 -12.41 12.51
C SER A 107 4.54 -13.80 12.76
N ALA A 108 5.38 -14.81 12.62
CA ALA A 108 5.06 -16.17 13.03
C ALA A 108 4.95 -16.30 14.57
N THR A 109 5.72 -15.52 15.31
CA THR A 109 5.82 -15.58 16.77
C THR A 109 4.55 -15.12 17.47
N TYR A 110 3.80 -14.20 16.87
CA TYR A 110 2.60 -13.62 17.45
C TYR A 110 1.31 -13.99 16.71
N ASN A 111 1.41 -14.89 15.73
CA ASN A 111 0.29 -15.21 14.84
C ASN A 111 -0.35 -13.95 14.20
N LEU A 112 0.46 -12.92 14.00
CA LEU A 112 0.07 -11.65 13.42
C LEU A 112 0.50 -11.63 11.96
N SER A 113 -0.47 -11.65 11.08
CA SER A 113 -0.23 -11.53 9.65
C SER A 113 -0.63 -10.13 9.20
N ASN A 114 0.32 -9.24 9.12
CA ASN A 114 0.15 -7.89 8.58
C ASN A 114 -1.08 -7.16 9.16
N PRO A 115 -1.15 -6.98 10.49
CA PRO A 115 -2.30 -6.34 11.11
C PRO A 115 -2.54 -4.96 10.52
N TYR A 116 -3.79 -4.62 10.32
CA TYR A 116 -4.18 -3.27 9.95
C TYR A 116 -3.87 -2.30 11.10
N PHE A 117 -3.25 -1.17 10.77
CA PHE A 117 -2.97 -0.11 11.74
C PHE A 117 -3.83 1.13 11.49
N ALA A 118 -3.80 1.65 10.28
CA ALA A 118 -4.49 2.89 9.95
C ALA A 118 -4.71 3.04 8.45
N HIS A 119 -5.58 3.95 8.08
CA HIS A 119 -5.68 4.46 6.71
C HIS A 119 -6.00 5.95 6.71
N THR A 120 -5.64 6.60 5.63
CA THR A 120 -6.00 8.00 5.34
C THR A 120 -6.58 8.05 3.94
N PRO A 121 -7.89 8.32 3.80
CA PRO A 121 -8.50 8.57 2.51
C PRO A 121 -7.94 9.86 1.88
N LEU A 122 -7.74 9.83 0.58
CA LEU A 122 -7.23 10.96 -0.19
C LEU A 122 -8.37 11.64 -0.96
N GLY A 123 -8.23 12.95 -1.15
CA GLY A 123 -9.16 13.74 -1.95
C GLY A 123 -10.58 13.83 -1.42
N ASP A 124 -11.49 14.23 -2.30
CA ASP A 124 -12.91 14.35 -2.00
C ASP A 124 -13.57 12.97 -1.90
N ARG A 125 -14.35 12.75 -0.84
CA ARG A 125 -15.00 11.47 -0.50
C ARG A 125 -16.50 11.44 -0.80
N THR A 126 -17.03 12.48 -1.42
CA THR A 126 -18.47 12.52 -1.76
C THR A 126 -18.81 11.58 -2.94
N GLY A 127 -20.01 11.02 -2.91
CA GLY A 127 -20.52 10.18 -3.99
C GLY A 127 -20.31 8.67 -3.79
N THR A 128 -20.47 7.92 -4.86
CA THR A 128 -20.31 6.46 -4.88
C THR A 128 -18.84 6.04 -4.89
N LEU A 129 -18.56 4.78 -4.54
CA LEU A 129 -17.20 4.22 -4.62
C LEU A 129 -16.58 4.37 -6.02
N ALA A 130 -17.38 4.14 -7.07
CA ALA A 130 -16.90 4.31 -8.44
C ALA A 130 -16.51 5.77 -8.75
N GLN A 131 -17.31 6.74 -8.29
CA GLN A 131 -16.98 8.16 -8.44
C GLN A 131 -15.70 8.54 -7.67
N ILE A 132 -15.49 7.97 -6.48
CA ILE A 132 -14.29 8.21 -5.68
C ILE A 132 -13.07 7.61 -6.37
N ARG A 133 -13.15 6.38 -6.91
CA ARG A 133 -12.06 5.77 -7.69
C ARG A 133 -11.67 6.64 -8.89
N ASN A 134 -12.65 7.17 -9.61
CA ASN A 134 -12.42 8.00 -10.79
C ASN A 134 -11.76 9.35 -10.52
N ARG A 135 -11.55 9.74 -9.27
CA ARG A 135 -10.84 10.99 -8.94
C ARG A 135 -9.34 10.89 -9.05
N ASN A 136 -8.82 9.66 -9.08
CA ASN A 136 -7.43 9.37 -9.42
C ASN A 136 -6.41 10.16 -8.58
N GLU A 137 -6.52 9.99 -7.30
CA GLU A 137 -5.58 10.61 -6.40
C GLU A 137 -4.21 9.91 -6.45
N ILE A 138 -4.20 8.58 -6.47
CA ILE A 138 -2.99 7.76 -6.46
C ILE A 138 -2.38 7.64 -7.85
N ASP A 139 -3.19 7.33 -8.85
CA ASP A 139 -2.80 7.27 -10.26
C ASP A 139 -3.33 8.48 -11.05
N TYR A 140 -3.20 8.42 -12.34
CA TYR A 140 -3.82 9.36 -13.27
C TYR A 140 -4.79 8.64 -14.21
N ASN A 141 -6.01 9.17 -14.37
CA ASN A 141 -7.07 8.46 -15.09
C ASN A 141 -6.99 8.54 -16.61
N THR A 142 -6.14 9.37 -17.15
CA THR A 142 -5.95 9.42 -18.58
C THR A 142 -5.28 8.14 -19.05
N ILE A 143 -5.98 7.38 -19.86
CA ILE A 143 -5.42 6.21 -20.52
C ILE A 143 -4.40 6.70 -21.55
N THR A 144 -3.15 6.26 -21.39
CA THR A 144 -2.07 6.59 -22.33
C THR A 144 -1.12 5.40 -22.48
N PRO A 145 -0.76 5.02 -23.71
CA PRO A 145 0.14 3.89 -23.92
C PRO A 145 1.60 4.18 -23.53
N THR A 146 1.93 5.45 -23.34
CA THR A 146 3.29 5.89 -23.02
C THR A 146 3.35 6.56 -21.66
N ARG A 147 4.53 6.54 -21.04
CA ARG A 147 4.77 7.22 -19.78
C ARG A 147 4.48 8.72 -19.90
N PRO A 148 3.57 9.27 -19.09
CA PRO A 148 3.28 10.70 -19.10
C PRO A 148 4.50 11.52 -18.68
N THR A 149 4.67 12.68 -19.29
CA THR A 149 5.76 13.62 -18.98
C THR A 149 5.31 14.79 -18.13
N ASP A 150 4.01 15.09 -18.12
CA ASP A 150 3.44 16.23 -17.44
C ASP A 150 3.57 16.14 -15.91
N ASN A 151 3.72 17.30 -15.28
CA ASN A 151 3.87 17.40 -13.81
C ASN A 151 2.65 16.92 -13.07
N GLN A 152 1.45 17.04 -13.62
CA GLN A 152 0.21 16.57 -13.03
C GLN A 152 0.19 15.07 -12.72
N PHE A 153 1.04 14.28 -13.38
CA PHE A 153 1.20 12.85 -13.12
C PHE A 153 2.16 12.55 -11.97
N TYR A 154 2.86 13.55 -11.43
CA TYR A 154 3.76 13.34 -10.29
C TYR A 154 3.00 13.20 -8.98
N ARG A 155 3.47 12.24 -8.20
CA ARG A 155 3.14 12.06 -6.79
C ARG A 155 4.45 11.96 -6.02
N ARG A 156 4.49 12.50 -4.82
CA ARG A 156 5.63 12.35 -3.92
C ARG A 156 5.22 11.61 -2.67
N PHE A 157 6.06 10.69 -2.27
CA PHE A 157 5.92 9.87 -1.09
C PHE A 157 7.12 10.05 -0.18
N GLN A 158 6.85 10.17 1.12
CA GLN A 158 7.86 10.10 2.16
C GLN A 158 7.41 9.10 3.22
N LEU A 159 8.31 8.20 3.59
CA LEU A 159 8.19 7.30 4.73
C LEU A 159 9.32 7.61 5.69
N ASP A 160 8.98 8.03 6.90
CA ASP A 160 9.91 8.23 8.00
C ASP A 160 9.58 7.21 9.09
N VAL A 161 10.53 6.35 9.40
CA VAL A 161 10.44 5.38 10.49
C VAL A 161 11.61 5.62 11.42
N HIS A 162 11.33 6.05 12.64
CA HIS A 162 12.38 6.30 13.63
C HIS A 162 11.98 5.79 15.01
N ARG A 163 12.99 5.51 15.82
CA ARG A 163 12.79 4.99 17.16
C ARG A 163 12.37 6.10 18.14
N VAL A 164 11.37 5.80 18.95
CA VAL A 164 10.90 6.67 20.05
C VAL A 164 10.81 5.81 21.31
N GLY A 165 11.80 5.86 22.15
CA GLY A 165 11.90 4.99 23.32
C GLY A 165 12.05 3.52 22.94
N ALA A 166 11.13 2.66 23.35
CA ALA A 166 11.07 1.25 23.00
C ALA A 166 10.33 0.97 21.67
N ASP A 167 9.62 1.95 21.14
CA ASP A 167 8.73 1.81 19.98
C ASP A 167 9.31 2.47 18.74
N TYR A 168 8.64 2.28 17.61
CA TYR A 168 8.91 2.99 16.37
C TYR A 168 7.75 3.89 15.99
N GLN A 169 8.05 5.12 15.67
CA GLN A 169 7.08 6.03 15.06
C GLN A 169 7.20 5.93 13.54
N VAL A 170 6.04 5.79 12.89
CA VAL A 170 5.92 5.77 11.44
C VAL A 170 5.15 6.99 10.99
N LYS A 171 5.76 7.78 10.11
CA LYS A 171 5.12 8.93 9.47
C LYS A 171 5.10 8.71 7.97
N VAL A 172 3.93 8.81 7.39
CA VAL A 172 3.74 8.78 5.94
C VAL A 172 3.27 10.14 5.49
N LYS A 173 3.93 10.69 4.48
CA LYS A 173 3.47 11.89 3.79
C LYS A 173 3.29 11.56 2.31
N TRP A 174 2.20 12.02 1.77
CA TRP A 174 1.89 11.88 0.37
C TRP A 174 1.41 13.22 -0.19
N ARG A 175 1.83 13.51 -1.41
CA ARG A 175 1.49 14.75 -2.09
C ARG A 175 1.24 14.52 -3.57
N LYS A 176 0.12 15.03 -4.04
CA LYS A 176 -0.19 15.21 -5.45
C LYS A 176 0.42 16.53 -5.92
N GLN A 177 1.15 16.49 -7.01
CA GLN A 177 1.64 17.69 -7.65
C GLN A 177 0.62 18.10 -8.73
N GLY A 178 0.15 19.31 -8.66
CA GLY A 178 -0.80 19.87 -9.61
C GLY A 178 -0.82 21.36 -9.44
#